data_8b606fd748bb882b8c69e4adf2209da6
#
_entry.id   8b606fd748bb882b8c69e4adf2209da6
#
_cell.length_a   1.000
_cell.length_b   1.000
_cell.length_c   1.000
_cell.angle_alpha   90.00
_cell.angle_beta   90.00
_cell.angle_gamma   90.00
#
_symmetry.space_group_name_H-M   'P 1'
#
loop_
_entity.id
_entity.type
_entity.pdbx_description
1 polymer ?
#
loop_
_entity_poly.entity_id
_entity_poly.type
_entity_poly.pdbx_seq_one_letter_code
_entity_poly.pdbx_strand_id
1 'polypeptide(L)'
;MPLPMMNAPAPAEADARTDEATDARAPETPYRTHRRFDRAARLFTEPGLHRLMGARVRVFGVGGVGSFTAEALARSGVGHLDLVDFDRVCITNTNRQLHAMKGTVGKAKVEVMAERLRLVHPTATVEPVAEFYSAAASERLLAPELDFVVDAIDNLTAKAHLIATCVRRGIPLVSSMGAAARMDPTAIEVADLARTRKDPFARALRKILRKQHGFDFTEPAGVPAVFSTEEPIEPSAPSYDEGVGFRCVCPGGKNGMHDCDRRARIDGSASFVTGAFGLAAASIVVRRLTGAR
;
A
#
# COMPACT_ATOMS: atom_id res chain seq x y z
N MET A 1 -59.65 28.74 -20.00
CA MET A 1 -59.08 27.79 -20.95
C MET A 1 -57.65 27.48 -20.54
N PRO A 2 -57.33 26.28 -20.08
CA PRO A 2 -55.93 25.92 -19.79
C PRO A 2 -55.24 25.51 -21.11
N LEU A 3 -53.95 25.93 -21.25
CA LEU A 3 -53.06 25.58 -22.34
C LEU A 3 -52.68 24.09 -22.31
N PRO A 4 -52.49 23.43 -23.45
CA PRO A 4 -52.13 22.01 -23.50
C PRO A 4 -50.65 21.83 -23.07
N MET A 5 -50.42 20.92 -22.19
CA MET A 5 -49.11 20.42 -21.77
C MET A 5 -48.45 19.71 -22.99
N MET A 6 -47.34 20.24 -23.45
CA MET A 6 -46.46 19.58 -24.42
C MET A 6 -45.72 18.44 -23.70
N ASN A 7 -45.99 17.20 -24.12
CA ASN A 7 -45.21 16.02 -23.69
C ASN A 7 -43.78 16.15 -24.24
N ALA A 8 -42.82 16.23 -23.34
CA ALA A 8 -41.40 16.03 -23.69
C ALA A 8 -41.19 14.58 -24.13
N PRO A 9 -40.40 14.30 -25.16
CA PRO A 9 -40.06 12.93 -25.53
C PRO A 9 -39.23 12.30 -24.41
N ALA A 10 -39.52 11.02 -24.11
CA ALA A 10 -38.74 10.22 -23.18
C ALA A 10 -37.27 10.16 -23.63
N PRO A 11 -36.31 10.21 -22.72
CA PRO A 11 -34.92 10.03 -23.08
C PRO A 11 -34.75 8.61 -23.66
N ALA A 12 -34.11 8.52 -24.83
CA ALA A 12 -33.76 7.26 -25.44
C ALA A 12 -32.89 6.47 -24.43
N GLU A 13 -33.27 5.24 -24.16
CA GLU A 13 -32.45 4.29 -23.41
C GLU A 13 -31.11 4.14 -24.15
N ALA A 14 -30.06 4.74 -23.64
CA ALA A 14 -28.72 4.51 -24.10
C ALA A 14 -28.34 3.05 -23.76
N ASP A 15 -28.07 2.25 -24.79
CA ASP A 15 -27.68 0.86 -24.69
C ASP A 15 -26.34 0.76 -23.94
N ALA A 16 -26.41 0.52 -22.62
CA ALA A 16 -25.26 0.44 -21.73
C ALA A 16 -24.29 -0.74 -22.05
N ARG A 17 -24.63 -1.58 -23.05
CA ARG A 17 -23.83 -2.78 -23.40
C ARG A 17 -22.70 -2.49 -24.42
N THR A 18 -22.70 -1.33 -25.07
CA THR A 18 -21.70 -1.02 -26.08
C THR A 18 -20.44 -0.35 -25.54
N ASP A 19 -20.49 0.24 -24.34
CA ASP A 19 -19.38 1.05 -23.82
C ASP A 19 -18.26 0.21 -23.17
N GLU A 20 -18.58 -0.89 -22.49
CA GLU A 20 -17.54 -1.77 -21.89
C GLU A 20 -16.71 -2.51 -22.96
N ALA A 21 -17.33 -2.94 -24.04
CA ALA A 21 -16.64 -3.66 -25.12
C ALA A 21 -15.75 -2.73 -25.97
N THR A 22 -16.06 -1.45 -26.05
CA THR A 22 -15.27 -0.45 -26.80
C THR A 22 -14.08 0.04 -26.02
N ASP A 23 -14.15 0.19 -24.69
CA ASP A 23 -13.00 0.63 -23.87
C ASP A 23 -11.90 -0.44 -23.81
N ALA A 24 -12.26 -1.71 -23.70
CA ALA A 24 -11.30 -2.82 -23.67
C ALA A 24 -10.52 -3.01 -24.99
N ARG A 25 -11.03 -2.50 -26.11
CA ARG A 25 -10.43 -2.66 -27.45
C ARG A 25 -9.65 -1.42 -27.94
N ALA A 26 -9.85 -0.27 -27.33
CA ALA A 26 -9.20 0.93 -27.78
C ALA A 26 -7.76 0.98 -27.25
N PRO A 27 -6.74 1.20 -28.13
CA PRO A 27 -5.35 1.26 -27.70
C PRO A 27 -5.11 2.44 -26.76
N GLU A 28 -4.25 2.26 -25.76
CA GLU A 28 -3.77 3.37 -24.94
C GLU A 28 -2.91 4.30 -25.80
N THR A 29 -3.21 5.57 -25.75
CA THR A 29 -2.45 6.63 -26.42
C THR A 29 -1.95 7.63 -25.38
N PRO A 30 -0.92 8.44 -25.67
CA PRO A 30 -0.49 9.51 -24.76
C PRO A 30 -1.64 10.43 -24.33
N TYR A 31 -2.56 10.73 -25.24
CA TYR A 31 -3.75 11.54 -24.92
C TYR A 31 -4.68 10.83 -23.94
N ARG A 32 -4.97 9.53 -24.13
CA ARG A 32 -5.81 8.76 -23.18
C ARG A 32 -5.15 8.67 -21.81
N THR A 33 -3.85 8.44 -21.75
CA THR A 33 -3.09 8.40 -20.50
C THR A 33 -3.17 9.73 -19.77
N HIS A 34 -2.98 10.86 -20.45
CA HIS A 34 -3.15 12.19 -19.86
C HIS A 34 -4.59 12.44 -19.38
N ARG A 35 -5.59 12.01 -20.15
CA ARG A 35 -7.01 12.14 -19.73
C ARG A 35 -7.33 11.31 -18.51
N ARG A 36 -6.71 10.13 -18.34
CA ARG A 36 -6.83 9.28 -17.15
C ARG A 36 -6.39 10.02 -15.89
N PHE A 37 -5.33 10.82 -15.97
CA PHE A 37 -4.74 11.56 -14.86
C PHE A 37 -5.01 13.07 -14.88
N ASP A 38 -5.98 13.55 -15.65
CA ASP A 38 -6.30 14.98 -15.79
C ASP A 38 -6.52 15.68 -14.44
N ARG A 39 -7.28 15.06 -13.54
CA ARG A 39 -7.52 15.62 -12.20
C ARG A 39 -6.28 15.63 -11.32
N ALA A 40 -5.42 14.64 -11.46
CA ALA A 40 -4.13 14.57 -10.78
C ALA A 40 -3.19 15.66 -11.31
N ALA A 41 -3.12 15.85 -12.63
CA ALA A 41 -2.33 16.91 -13.26
C ALA A 41 -2.75 18.31 -12.82
N ARG A 42 -4.06 18.53 -12.58
CA ARG A 42 -4.56 19.82 -12.05
C ARG A 42 -4.11 20.08 -10.60
N LEU A 43 -3.86 19.03 -9.83
CA LEU A 43 -3.39 19.13 -8.44
C LEU A 43 -1.86 19.17 -8.33
N PHE A 44 -1.17 18.30 -9.10
CA PHE A 44 0.28 18.13 -9.02
C PHE A 44 1.05 18.95 -10.05
N THR A 45 0.35 19.64 -10.94
CA THR A 45 0.80 20.26 -12.18
C THR A 45 1.17 19.21 -13.26
N GLU A 46 1.18 19.61 -14.52
CA GLU A 46 1.57 18.74 -15.62
C GLU A 46 3.05 18.28 -15.50
N PRO A 47 4.01 19.16 -15.18
CA PRO A 47 5.38 18.74 -14.91
C PRO A 47 5.49 17.76 -13.73
N GLY A 48 4.65 17.92 -12.69
CA GLY A 48 4.58 16.99 -11.56
C GLY A 48 4.08 15.60 -11.99
N LEU A 49 3.04 15.54 -12.83
CA LEU A 49 2.54 14.29 -13.40
C LEU A 49 3.62 13.61 -14.28
N HIS A 50 4.35 14.35 -15.11
CA HIS A 50 5.43 13.78 -15.91
C HIS A 50 6.55 13.19 -15.06
N ARG A 51 6.89 13.84 -13.91
CA ARG A 51 7.84 13.25 -12.96
C ARG A 51 7.34 11.93 -12.37
N LEU A 52 6.04 11.85 -12.00
CA LEU A 52 5.45 10.60 -11.51
C LEU A 52 5.45 9.50 -12.57
N MET A 53 5.12 9.83 -13.82
CA MET A 53 5.13 8.87 -14.94
C MET A 53 6.53 8.31 -15.23
N GLY A 54 7.59 9.09 -14.98
CA GLY A 54 8.98 8.63 -15.08
C GLY A 54 9.53 7.95 -13.84
N ALA A 55 8.85 8.08 -12.69
CA ALA A 55 9.36 7.62 -11.41
C ALA A 55 9.21 6.11 -11.21
N ARG A 56 10.22 5.51 -10.55
CA ARG A 56 10.21 4.12 -10.11
C ARG A 56 10.10 4.03 -8.59
N VAL A 57 8.98 3.49 -8.12
CA VAL A 57 8.68 3.34 -6.70
C VAL A 57 8.58 1.87 -6.34
N ARG A 58 9.31 1.44 -5.30
CA ARG A 58 9.27 0.07 -4.79
C ARG A 58 8.52 0.02 -3.46
N VAL A 59 7.50 -0.84 -3.41
CA VAL A 59 6.66 -1.06 -2.23
C VAL A 59 7.05 -2.41 -1.61
N PHE A 60 7.60 -2.37 -0.41
CA PHE A 60 7.93 -3.55 0.39
C PHE A 60 6.79 -3.84 1.36
N GLY A 61 6.20 -5.02 1.24
CA GLY A 61 4.99 -5.43 1.96
C GLY A 61 3.72 -5.00 1.23
N VAL A 62 2.97 -5.97 0.69
CA VAL A 62 1.70 -5.74 -0.02
C VAL A 62 0.54 -6.25 0.83
N GLY A 63 0.55 -5.85 2.12
CA GLY A 63 -0.51 -6.14 3.10
C GLY A 63 -1.62 -5.10 3.11
N GLY A 64 -2.22 -4.88 4.30
CA GLY A 64 -3.29 -3.90 4.50
C GLY A 64 -2.89 -2.46 4.23
N VAL A 65 -1.63 -2.08 4.48
CA VAL A 65 -1.10 -0.75 4.19
C VAL A 65 -0.58 -0.68 2.75
N GLY A 66 0.34 -1.58 2.38
CA GLY A 66 1.02 -1.51 1.09
C GLY A 66 0.11 -1.68 -0.12
N SER A 67 -0.98 -2.46 -0.01
CA SER A 67 -1.94 -2.59 -1.12
C SER A 67 -2.66 -1.27 -1.43
N PHE A 68 -3.07 -0.52 -0.40
CA PHE A 68 -3.66 0.82 -0.59
C PHE A 68 -2.63 1.85 -1.06
N THR A 69 -1.38 1.75 -0.58
CA THR A 69 -0.30 2.61 -1.07
C THR A 69 -0.07 2.39 -2.56
N ALA A 70 0.11 1.14 -3.00
CA ALA A 70 0.34 0.80 -4.39
C ALA A 70 -0.83 1.23 -5.30
N GLU A 71 -2.07 1.02 -4.86
CA GLU A 71 -3.27 1.49 -5.55
C GLU A 71 -3.27 3.01 -5.72
N ALA A 72 -2.99 3.75 -4.65
CA ALA A 72 -2.96 5.22 -4.69
C ALA A 72 -1.84 5.75 -5.58
N LEU A 73 -0.66 5.13 -5.57
CA LEU A 73 0.46 5.49 -6.44
C LEU A 73 0.13 5.25 -7.92
N ALA A 74 -0.45 4.11 -8.27
CA ALA A 74 -0.91 3.83 -9.62
C ALA A 74 -1.97 4.85 -10.10
N ARG A 75 -2.93 5.20 -9.22
CA ARG A 75 -3.96 6.22 -9.48
C ARG A 75 -3.42 7.64 -9.55
N SER A 76 -2.23 7.88 -9.02
CA SER A 76 -1.53 9.17 -9.12
C SER A 76 -0.66 9.28 -10.36
N GLY A 77 -0.49 8.20 -11.15
CA GLY A 77 0.27 8.20 -12.39
C GLY A 77 1.74 7.78 -12.24
N VAL A 78 2.11 7.09 -11.15
CA VAL A 78 3.47 6.51 -11.04
C VAL A 78 3.68 5.47 -12.14
N GLY A 79 4.71 5.68 -12.97
CA GLY A 79 4.94 4.88 -14.17
C GLY A 79 5.63 3.55 -13.94
N HIS A 80 6.40 3.37 -12.86
CA HIS A 80 7.04 2.10 -12.51
C HIS A 80 6.78 1.75 -11.05
N LEU A 81 6.12 0.62 -10.82
CA LEU A 81 5.79 0.11 -9.49
C LEU A 81 6.34 -1.30 -9.31
N ASP A 82 7.29 -1.47 -8.41
CA ASP A 82 7.77 -2.79 -8.00
C ASP A 82 7.09 -3.18 -6.69
N LEU A 83 6.49 -4.35 -6.65
CA LEU A 83 5.76 -4.88 -5.49
C LEU A 83 6.53 -6.06 -4.90
N VAL A 84 7.05 -5.91 -3.69
CA VAL A 84 7.84 -6.95 -3.02
C VAL A 84 7.08 -7.51 -1.83
N ASP A 85 6.64 -8.76 -1.94
CA ASP A 85 5.97 -9.50 -0.86
C ASP A 85 6.04 -11.00 -1.18
N PHE A 86 6.35 -11.84 -0.21
CA PHE A 86 6.48 -13.29 -0.40
C PHE A 86 5.20 -14.07 -0.10
N ASP A 87 4.22 -13.41 0.51
CA ASP A 87 3.00 -14.05 0.99
C ASP A 87 2.02 -14.39 -0.13
N ARG A 88 1.17 -15.37 0.20
CA ARG A 88 -0.03 -15.68 -0.57
C ARG A 88 -1.26 -15.03 0.09
N VAL A 89 -2.27 -14.78 -0.72
CA VAL A 89 -3.57 -14.26 -0.23
C VAL A 89 -4.21 -15.29 0.70
N CYS A 90 -4.52 -14.87 1.92
CA CYS A 90 -5.28 -15.64 2.89
C CYS A 90 -6.71 -15.10 3.00
N ILE A 91 -7.68 -15.95 3.28
CA ILE A 91 -9.08 -15.53 3.48
C ILE A 91 -9.20 -14.50 4.61
N THR A 92 -8.37 -14.58 5.64
CA THR A 92 -8.34 -13.62 6.76
C THR A 92 -7.81 -12.23 6.37
N ASN A 93 -7.33 -12.07 5.14
CA ASN A 93 -6.87 -10.79 4.61
C ASN A 93 -8.03 -9.95 4.01
N THR A 94 -9.19 -10.56 3.76
CA THR A 94 -10.33 -9.95 3.06
C THR A 94 -10.81 -8.66 3.73
N ASN A 95 -10.70 -8.56 5.04
CA ASN A 95 -11.17 -7.39 5.79
C ASN A 95 -10.31 -6.13 5.61
N ARG A 96 -9.08 -6.24 4.99
CA ARG A 96 -8.15 -5.10 4.95
C ARG A 96 -7.17 -5.06 3.78
N GLN A 97 -7.11 -6.07 2.91
CA GLN A 97 -6.17 -6.11 1.77
C GLN A 97 -6.95 -6.08 0.46
N LEU A 98 -6.65 -5.13 -0.44
CA LEU A 98 -7.40 -4.88 -1.67
C LEU A 98 -7.44 -6.08 -2.63
N HIS A 99 -6.38 -6.88 -2.66
CA HIS A 99 -6.26 -8.06 -3.53
C HIS A 99 -6.91 -9.31 -2.94
N ALA A 100 -7.36 -9.27 -1.67
CA ALA A 100 -7.97 -10.42 -1.02
C ALA A 100 -9.48 -10.48 -1.31
N MET A 101 -9.84 -11.20 -2.35
CA MET A 101 -11.21 -11.33 -2.87
C MET A 101 -11.54 -12.80 -3.17
N LYS A 102 -12.82 -13.09 -3.44
CA LYS A 102 -13.22 -14.41 -3.95
C LYS A 102 -12.43 -14.74 -5.23
N GLY A 103 -11.82 -15.92 -5.28
CA GLY A 103 -11.02 -16.38 -6.42
C GLY A 103 -9.55 -15.97 -6.40
N THR A 104 -9.08 -15.18 -5.40
CA THR A 104 -7.66 -14.81 -5.27
C THR A 104 -6.95 -15.53 -4.13
N VAL A 105 -7.68 -16.16 -3.19
CA VAL A 105 -7.11 -16.89 -2.06
C VAL A 105 -6.15 -17.99 -2.55
N GLY A 106 -4.95 -18.04 -1.99
CA GLY A 106 -3.86 -18.95 -2.36
C GLY A 106 -2.94 -18.45 -3.46
N LYS A 107 -3.30 -17.40 -4.21
CA LYS A 107 -2.40 -16.76 -5.20
C LYS A 107 -1.36 -15.88 -4.51
N ALA A 108 -0.23 -15.62 -5.16
CA ALA A 108 0.76 -14.66 -4.65
C ALA A 108 0.15 -13.25 -4.58
N LYS A 109 0.33 -12.56 -3.45
CA LYS A 109 -0.22 -11.21 -3.25
C LYS A 109 0.24 -10.22 -4.31
N VAL A 110 1.54 -10.26 -4.63
CA VAL A 110 2.16 -9.35 -5.61
C VAL A 110 1.60 -9.54 -7.01
N GLU A 111 1.32 -10.78 -7.43
CA GLU A 111 0.75 -11.07 -8.75
C GLU A 111 -0.67 -10.52 -8.87
N VAL A 112 -1.54 -10.83 -7.88
CA VAL A 112 -2.93 -10.36 -7.89
C VAL A 112 -2.97 -8.83 -7.85
N MET A 113 -2.09 -8.22 -7.06
CA MET A 113 -2.05 -6.76 -6.99
C MET A 113 -1.52 -6.14 -8.28
N ALA A 114 -0.50 -6.74 -8.91
CA ALA A 114 0.03 -6.26 -10.18
C ALA A 114 -1.01 -6.33 -11.30
N GLU A 115 -1.77 -7.44 -11.41
CA GLU A 115 -2.90 -7.54 -12.34
C GLU A 115 -3.88 -6.39 -12.15
N ARG A 116 -4.26 -6.11 -10.90
CA ARG A 116 -5.16 -5.01 -10.56
C ARG A 116 -4.60 -3.64 -10.96
N LEU A 117 -3.33 -3.36 -10.65
CA LEU A 117 -2.72 -2.06 -10.94
C LEU A 117 -2.56 -1.81 -12.44
N ARG A 118 -2.32 -2.85 -13.24
CA ARG A 118 -2.29 -2.76 -14.72
C ARG A 118 -3.66 -2.37 -15.30
N LEU A 119 -4.76 -2.71 -14.64
CA LEU A 119 -6.10 -2.23 -15.03
C LEU A 119 -6.32 -0.76 -14.66
N VAL A 120 -5.71 -0.28 -13.58
CA VAL A 120 -5.78 1.13 -13.15
C VAL A 120 -4.91 2.02 -14.05
N HIS A 121 -3.67 1.58 -14.32
CA HIS A 121 -2.70 2.31 -15.11
C HIS A 121 -2.07 1.39 -16.17
N PRO A 122 -2.74 1.22 -17.32
CA PRO A 122 -2.34 0.24 -18.34
C PRO A 122 -0.96 0.48 -18.95
N THR A 123 -0.46 1.71 -18.92
CA THR A 123 0.86 2.06 -19.45
C THR A 123 1.98 1.99 -18.40
N ALA A 124 1.65 1.74 -17.14
CA ALA A 124 2.67 1.56 -16.11
C ALA A 124 3.34 0.20 -16.21
N THR A 125 4.63 0.17 -15.93
CA THR A 125 5.37 -1.06 -15.66
C THR A 125 5.12 -1.47 -14.22
N VAL A 126 4.50 -2.62 -14.00
CA VAL A 126 4.24 -3.16 -12.65
C VAL A 126 4.92 -4.51 -12.51
N GLU A 127 5.97 -4.56 -11.66
CA GLU A 127 6.81 -5.75 -11.47
C GLU A 127 6.45 -6.44 -10.14
N PRO A 128 5.83 -7.64 -10.19
CA PRO A 128 5.62 -8.46 -9.01
C PRO A 128 6.89 -9.20 -8.62
N VAL A 129 7.34 -9.07 -7.39
CA VAL A 129 8.51 -9.74 -6.82
C VAL A 129 8.07 -10.56 -5.61
N ALA A 130 7.81 -11.85 -5.82
CA ALA A 130 7.35 -12.78 -4.79
C ALA A 130 8.53 -13.24 -3.91
N GLU A 131 9.07 -12.31 -3.09
CA GLU A 131 10.25 -12.56 -2.29
C GLU A 131 10.19 -11.87 -0.92
N PHE A 132 10.80 -12.51 0.09
CA PHE A 132 11.01 -11.91 1.40
C PHE A 132 12.20 -10.97 1.37
N TYR A 133 12.01 -9.72 1.85
CA TYR A 133 13.12 -8.80 2.03
C TYR A 133 14.04 -9.27 3.16
N SER A 134 15.31 -9.48 2.86
CA SER A 134 16.36 -9.84 3.81
C SER A 134 17.64 -9.07 3.55
N ALA A 135 18.58 -9.12 4.50
CA ALA A 135 19.91 -8.52 4.31
C ALA A 135 20.63 -9.08 3.08
N ALA A 136 20.51 -10.38 2.82
CA ALA A 136 21.10 -11.04 1.66
C ALA A 136 20.49 -10.60 0.32
N ALA A 137 19.19 -10.29 0.31
CA ALA A 137 18.49 -9.85 -0.89
C ALA A 137 18.57 -8.31 -1.11
N SER A 138 19.05 -7.56 -0.11
CA SER A 138 18.94 -6.11 -0.09
C SER A 138 19.67 -5.42 -1.25
N GLU A 139 20.85 -5.88 -1.64
CA GLU A 139 21.61 -5.28 -2.76
C GLU A 139 20.82 -5.32 -4.06
N ARG A 140 20.22 -6.46 -4.36
CA ARG A 140 19.41 -6.65 -5.57
C ARG A 140 18.06 -5.94 -5.47
N LEU A 141 17.40 -6.03 -4.31
CA LEU A 141 16.08 -5.42 -4.09
C LEU A 141 16.13 -3.90 -3.89
N LEU A 142 17.30 -3.31 -3.67
CA LEU A 142 17.52 -1.87 -3.59
C LEU A 142 18.47 -1.41 -4.70
N ALA A 143 18.26 -1.90 -5.93
CA ALA A 143 19.02 -1.48 -7.10
C ALA A 143 18.99 0.04 -7.29
N PRO A 144 20.04 0.65 -7.92
CA PRO A 144 20.29 2.09 -7.87
C PRO A 144 19.25 2.98 -8.59
N GLU A 145 18.32 2.38 -9.32
CA GLU A 145 17.36 3.12 -10.15
C GLU A 145 16.03 3.47 -9.42
N LEU A 146 15.98 3.34 -8.09
CA LEU A 146 14.78 3.64 -7.33
C LEU A 146 14.70 5.12 -6.95
N ASP A 147 13.63 5.79 -7.36
CA ASP A 147 13.34 7.16 -6.94
C ASP A 147 12.74 7.22 -5.52
N PHE A 148 12.04 6.15 -5.10
CA PHE A 148 11.44 6.12 -3.78
C PHE A 148 11.15 4.69 -3.29
N VAL A 149 11.25 4.48 -1.99
CA VAL A 149 10.91 3.23 -1.30
C VAL A 149 9.75 3.45 -0.34
N VAL A 150 8.75 2.56 -0.39
CA VAL A 150 7.69 2.47 0.61
C VAL A 150 7.93 1.23 1.45
N ASP A 151 8.08 1.41 2.74
CA ASP A 151 8.24 0.33 3.71
C ASP A 151 6.93 0.11 4.48
N ALA A 152 6.22 -0.94 4.09
CA ALA A 152 4.99 -1.43 4.74
C ALA A 152 5.19 -2.85 5.33
N ILE A 153 6.45 -3.23 5.63
CA ILE A 153 6.80 -4.51 6.26
C ILE A 153 6.37 -4.50 7.72
N ASP A 154 5.83 -5.61 8.21
CA ASP A 154 5.47 -5.83 9.61
C ASP A 154 6.57 -6.53 10.44
N ASN A 155 7.53 -7.18 9.78
CA ASN A 155 8.68 -7.79 10.45
C ASN A 155 9.70 -6.72 10.87
N LEU A 156 9.88 -6.54 12.17
CA LEU A 156 10.74 -5.48 12.74
C LEU A 156 12.21 -5.58 12.32
N THR A 157 12.75 -6.80 12.19
CA THR A 157 14.16 -7.00 11.82
C THR A 157 14.40 -6.63 10.36
N ALA A 158 13.55 -7.12 9.46
CA ALA A 158 13.60 -6.79 8.04
C ALA A 158 13.38 -5.28 7.80
N LYS A 159 12.38 -4.70 8.48
CA LYS A 159 12.08 -3.26 8.44
C LYS A 159 13.27 -2.40 8.91
N ALA A 160 13.88 -2.75 10.04
CA ALA A 160 15.03 -2.01 10.55
C ALA A 160 16.22 -2.07 9.57
N HIS A 161 16.49 -3.23 8.99
CA HIS A 161 17.54 -3.39 7.99
C HIS A 161 17.23 -2.58 6.71
N LEU A 162 15.99 -2.61 6.23
CA LEU A 162 15.54 -1.85 5.06
C LEU A 162 15.75 -0.34 5.26
N ILE A 163 15.23 0.20 6.37
CA ILE A 163 15.37 1.62 6.71
C ILE A 163 16.85 2.00 6.80
N ALA A 164 17.64 1.23 7.55
CA ALA A 164 19.06 1.53 7.73
C ALA A 164 19.83 1.49 6.40
N THR A 165 19.50 0.59 5.51
CA THR A 165 20.13 0.48 4.19
C THR A 165 19.73 1.64 3.28
N CYS A 166 18.44 2.00 3.25
CA CYS A 166 17.97 3.16 2.48
C CYS A 166 18.63 4.45 2.95
N VAL A 167 18.68 4.69 4.26
CA VAL A 167 19.33 5.91 4.83
C VAL A 167 20.81 5.95 4.46
N ARG A 168 21.57 4.87 4.66
CA ARG A 168 23.00 4.82 4.29
C ARG A 168 23.26 5.06 2.81
N ARG A 169 22.35 4.63 1.94
CA ARG A 169 22.47 4.75 0.49
C ARG A 169 21.84 6.01 -0.08
N GLY A 170 21.25 6.87 0.78
CA GLY A 170 20.54 8.06 0.34
C GLY A 170 19.28 7.80 -0.48
N ILE A 171 18.68 6.60 -0.38
CA ILE A 171 17.44 6.26 -1.08
C ILE A 171 16.26 6.86 -0.32
N PRO A 172 15.46 7.74 -0.93
CA PRO A 172 14.28 8.31 -0.27
C PRO A 172 13.29 7.22 0.13
N LEU A 173 12.77 7.29 1.36
CA LEU A 173 11.77 6.32 1.81
C LEU A 173 10.70 6.95 2.69
N VAL A 174 9.58 6.25 2.82
CA VAL A 174 8.56 6.41 3.87
C VAL A 174 8.32 5.07 4.54
N SER A 175 8.16 5.06 5.85
CA SER A 175 7.94 3.83 6.61
C SER A 175 6.61 3.90 7.38
N SER A 176 5.76 2.87 7.21
CA SER A 176 4.53 2.71 7.98
C SER A 176 4.80 2.00 9.30
N MET A 177 4.28 2.54 10.37
CA MET A 177 4.36 1.93 11.71
C MET A 177 3.19 0.97 11.94
N GLY A 178 2.84 0.69 13.19
CA GLY A 178 1.80 -0.27 13.56
C GLY A 178 0.39 0.21 13.22
N ALA A 179 -0.25 -0.40 12.22
CA ALA A 179 -1.62 -0.08 11.80
C ALA A 179 -2.68 -1.03 12.38
N ALA A 180 -2.28 -2.10 13.06
CA ALA A 180 -3.19 -3.03 13.72
C ALA A 180 -3.61 -2.50 15.11
N ALA A 181 -4.69 -3.07 15.66
CA ALA A 181 -5.25 -2.71 16.96
C ALA A 181 -5.69 -1.22 17.06
N ARG A 182 -6.21 -0.66 15.98
CA ARG A 182 -6.65 0.73 15.84
C ARG A 182 -8.03 0.79 15.21
N MET A 183 -8.81 1.81 15.58
CA MET A 183 -10.17 2.06 15.08
C MET A 183 -10.35 3.48 14.54
N ASP A 184 -9.49 4.42 14.95
CA ASP A 184 -9.61 5.82 14.54
C ASP A 184 -8.59 6.18 13.43
N PRO A 185 -9.04 6.28 12.17
CA PRO A 185 -8.18 6.71 11.07
C PRO A 185 -7.78 8.19 11.16
N THR A 186 -8.46 8.99 11.98
CA THR A 186 -8.15 10.44 12.14
C THR A 186 -7.01 10.68 13.13
N ALA A 187 -6.65 9.69 13.95
CA ALA A 187 -5.51 9.74 14.86
C ALA A 187 -4.16 9.43 14.17
N ILE A 188 -4.17 9.28 12.83
CA ILE A 188 -2.96 9.02 12.04
C ILE A 188 -2.18 10.31 11.84
N GLU A 189 -0.89 10.24 12.09
CA GLU A 189 0.05 11.33 11.93
C GLU A 189 1.24 10.92 11.05
N VAL A 190 1.89 11.94 10.50
CA VAL A 190 3.16 11.81 9.78
C VAL A 190 4.19 12.69 10.47
N ALA A 191 5.28 12.07 10.91
CA ALA A 191 6.42 12.77 11.48
C ALA A 191 7.72 12.03 11.15
N ASP A 192 8.86 12.64 11.46
CA ASP A 192 10.13 11.91 11.45
C ASP A 192 10.08 10.74 12.45
N LEU A 193 10.68 9.61 12.12
CA LEU A 193 10.71 8.41 12.96
C LEU A 193 11.22 8.70 14.37
N ALA A 194 12.15 9.64 14.54
CA ALA A 194 12.64 10.10 15.84
C ALA A 194 11.55 10.76 16.69
N ARG A 195 10.52 11.33 16.07
CA ARG A 195 9.45 12.11 16.70
C ARG A 195 8.14 11.35 16.87
N THR A 196 8.09 10.06 16.46
CA THR A 196 6.91 9.22 16.66
C THR A 196 6.62 9.00 18.14
N ARG A 197 5.33 9.03 18.52
CA ARG A 197 4.85 8.91 19.90
C ARG A 197 3.67 7.94 20.00
N LYS A 198 3.42 7.39 21.18
CA LYS A 198 2.32 6.49 21.51
C LYS A 198 2.23 5.19 20.69
N ASP A 199 3.14 4.94 19.79
CA ASP A 199 3.19 3.75 18.94
C ASP A 199 4.23 2.76 19.48
N PRO A 200 3.80 1.59 20.03
CA PRO A 200 4.71 0.57 20.56
C PRO A 200 5.61 -0.05 19.47
N PHE A 201 5.09 -0.19 18.24
CA PHE A 201 5.86 -0.73 17.12
C PHE A 201 7.00 0.22 16.73
N ALA A 202 6.71 1.52 16.60
CA ALA A 202 7.73 2.53 16.34
C ALA A 202 8.78 2.58 17.47
N ARG A 203 8.38 2.43 18.73
CA ARG A 203 9.30 2.38 19.88
C ARG A 203 10.23 1.17 19.78
N ALA A 204 9.70 -0.01 19.47
CA ALA A 204 10.50 -1.22 19.28
C ALA A 204 11.47 -1.10 18.10
N LEU A 205 11.00 -0.54 16.98
CA LEU A 205 11.81 -0.27 15.79
C LEU A 205 12.98 0.67 16.09
N ARG A 206 12.73 1.81 16.75
CA ARG A 206 13.81 2.73 17.16
C ARG A 206 14.85 2.06 18.07
N LYS A 207 14.40 1.16 18.97
CA LYS A 207 15.31 0.40 19.84
C LYS A 207 16.24 -0.50 19.01
N ILE A 208 15.73 -1.18 17.98
CA ILE A 208 16.52 -2.04 17.09
C ILE A 208 17.49 -1.18 16.27
N LEU A 209 17.00 -0.11 15.63
CA LEU A 209 17.81 0.79 14.82
C LEU A 209 18.97 1.39 15.63
N ARG A 210 18.71 1.82 16.88
CA ARG A 210 19.77 2.33 17.76
C ARG A 210 20.80 1.26 18.09
N LYS A 211 20.35 0.06 18.48
CA LYS A 211 21.25 -0.99 18.96
C LYS A 211 22.05 -1.67 17.86
N GLN A 212 21.45 -1.89 16.69
CA GLN A 212 22.02 -2.73 15.65
C GLN A 212 22.52 -1.96 14.44
N HIS A 213 22.01 -0.73 14.24
CA HIS A 213 22.31 0.06 13.04
C HIS A 213 22.92 1.44 13.33
N GLY A 214 23.18 1.76 14.60
CA GLY A 214 23.90 2.99 15.00
C GLY A 214 23.11 4.29 14.86
N PHE A 215 21.77 4.23 14.80
CA PHE A 215 20.94 5.42 14.73
C PHE A 215 20.98 6.20 16.04
N ASP A 216 21.14 7.52 15.94
CA ASP A 216 20.90 8.46 17.03
C ASP A 216 19.58 9.20 16.76
N PHE A 217 18.63 9.08 17.69
CA PHE A 217 17.33 9.73 17.61
C PHE A 217 17.23 11.02 18.45
N THR A 218 18.33 11.60 18.85
CA THR A 218 18.37 12.96 19.40
C THR A 218 18.04 13.98 18.34
N GLU A 219 18.48 13.72 17.10
CA GLU A 219 18.17 14.48 15.89
C GLU A 219 17.18 13.72 14.98
N PRO A 220 16.53 14.40 14.01
CA PRO A 220 15.70 13.76 13.02
C PRO A 220 16.47 12.69 12.24
N ALA A 221 15.84 11.54 12.08
CA ALA A 221 16.44 10.41 11.33
C ALA A 221 16.35 10.58 9.80
N GLY A 222 15.63 11.60 9.31
CA GLY A 222 15.35 11.78 7.88
C GLY A 222 14.36 10.76 7.29
N VAL A 223 13.66 10.03 8.16
CA VAL A 223 12.74 8.96 7.80
C VAL A 223 11.30 9.38 8.11
N PRO A 224 10.50 9.81 7.13
CA PRO A 224 9.07 10.01 7.32
C PRO A 224 8.41 8.71 7.78
N ALA A 225 7.69 8.77 8.89
CA ALA A 225 6.95 7.65 9.46
C ALA A 225 5.46 7.98 9.52
N VAL A 226 4.62 7.05 9.04
CA VAL A 226 3.17 7.08 9.22
C VAL A 226 2.84 6.26 10.46
N PHE A 227 2.22 6.85 11.46
CA PHE A 227 1.91 6.20 12.73
C PHE A 227 0.58 6.70 13.30
N SER A 228 0.04 6.03 14.32
CA SER A 228 -1.17 6.48 15.02
C SER A 228 -0.84 6.86 16.46
N THR A 229 -1.52 7.90 16.95
CA THR A 229 -1.49 8.31 18.35
C THR A 229 -2.58 7.65 19.20
N GLU A 230 -3.44 6.87 18.59
CA GLU A 230 -4.43 6.04 19.29
C GLU A 230 -3.73 4.94 20.07
N GLU A 231 -4.16 4.70 21.32
CA GLU A 231 -3.67 3.58 22.10
C GLU A 231 -4.14 2.24 21.50
N PRO A 232 -3.28 1.21 21.42
CA PRO A 232 -3.69 -0.08 20.88
C PRO A 232 -4.83 -0.72 21.66
N ILE A 233 -5.85 -1.19 20.95
CA ILE A 233 -6.96 -1.92 21.54
C ILE A 233 -6.56 -3.37 21.77
N GLU A 234 -6.80 -3.89 22.99
CA GLU A 234 -6.56 -5.29 23.28
C GLU A 234 -7.51 -6.18 22.47
N PRO A 235 -6.99 -7.21 21.77
CA PRO A 235 -7.83 -8.09 20.97
C PRO A 235 -8.74 -8.94 21.85
N SER A 236 -10.02 -9.02 21.49
CA SER A 236 -10.96 -9.99 22.04
C SER A 236 -10.87 -11.31 21.29
N ALA A 237 -10.94 -12.42 22.01
CA ALA A 237 -11.01 -13.74 21.39
C ALA A 237 -12.38 -13.94 20.73
N PRO A 238 -12.44 -14.43 19.47
CA PRO A 238 -13.71 -14.77 18.85
C PRO A 238 -14.32 -16.02 19.51
N SER A 239 -15.65 -16.09 19.58
CA SER A 239 -16.39 -17.22 20.16
C SER A 239 -16.82 -18.27 19.14
N TYR A 240 -16.70 -17.99 17.83
CA TYR A 240 -17.18 -18.89 16.77
C TYR A 240 -16.32 -20.14 16.53
N ASP A 241 -15.13 -20.19 17.14
CA ASP A 241 -14.19 -21.32 17.04
C ASP A 241 -14.26 -22.28 18.23
N GLU A 242 -15.26 -22.11 19.12
CA GLU A 242 -15.48 -22.94 20.31
C GLU A 242 -14.24 -23.10 21.20
N GLY A 243 -13.33 -22.12 21.18
CA GLY A 243 -12.09 -22.15 21.93
C GLY A 243 -11.00 -23.05 21.35
N VAL A 244 -11.19 -23.58 20.16
CA VAL A 244 -10.19 -24.43 19.46
C VAL A 244 -9.00 -23.61 18.95
N GLY A 245 -9.17 -22.28 18.87
CA GLY A 245 -8.16 -21.35 18.36
C GLY A 245 -8.06 -21.31 16.84
N PHE A 246 -7.15 -20.49 16.36
CA PHE A 246 -7.00 -20.25 14.94
C PHE A 246 -6.54 -21.51 14.20
N ARG A 247 -7.31 -21.92 13.19
CA ARG A 247 -6.91 -22.95 12.22
C ARG A 247 -6.76 -22.34 10.83
N CYS A 248 -5.64 -22.62 10.17
CA CYS A 248 -5.41 -22.16 8.82
C CYS A 248 -6.36 -22.87 7.84
N VAL A 249 -7.16 -22.09 7.09
CA VAL A 249 -8.07 -22.60 6.06
C VAL A 249 -7.57 -22.25 4.64
N CYS A 250 -6.34 -21.81 4.49
CA CYS A 250 -5.78 -21.39 3.22
C CYS A 250 -5.44 -22.60 2.33
N PRO A 251 -5.79 -22.58 1.04
CA PRO A 251 -5.31 -23.56 0.07
C PRO A 251 -3.76 -23.49 -0.02
N GLY A 252 -3.08 -24.62 0.11
CA GLY A 252 -1.62 -24.70 0.02
C GLY A 252 -0.85 -24.74 1.34
N GLY A 253 -1.53 -24.62 2.48
CA GLY A 253 -0.93 -24.85 3.80
C GLY A 253 0.17 -23.84 4.18
N LYS A 254 1.15 -24.33 4.96
CA LYS A 254 2.24 -23.50 5.51
C LYS A 254 3.22 -23.08 4.42
N ASN A 255 3.57 -21.78 4.37
CA ASN A 255 4.55 -21.25 3.43
C ASN A 255 6.02 -21.33 3.92
N GLY A 256 6.27 -22.10 4.99
CA GLY A 256 7.61 -22.34 5.54
C GLY A 256 8.19 -21.20 6.39
N MET A 257 7.78 -19.95 6.16
CA MET A 257 8.27 -18.77 6.91
C MET A 257 7.25 -18.23 7.92
N HIS A 258 5.96 -18.45 7.69
CA HIS A 258 4.89 -18.10 8.63
C HIS A 258 4.10 -19.35 9.03
N ASP A 259 4.11 -19.68 10.30
CA ASP A 259 3.23 -20.67 10.90
C ASP A 259 2.02 -19.93 11.51
N CYS A 260 0.90 -19.97 10.81
CA CYS A 260 -0.34 -19.33 11.27
C CYS A 260 -0.82 -19.94 12.60
N ASP A 261 -0.50 -21.21 12.88
CA ASP A 261 -0.93 -21.93 14.07
C ASP A 261 -0.11 -21.57 15.32
N ARG A 262 1.02 -20.86 15.16
CA ARG A 262 1.94 -20.49 16.27
C ARG A 262 1.88 -19.02 16.65
N ARG A 263 0.89 -18.26 16.19
CA ARG A 263 0.75 -16.85 16.58
C ARG A 263 0.25 -16.76 18.01
N ALA A 264 1.11 -16.27 18.92
CA ALA A 264 0.78 -16.06 20.32
C ALA A 264 -0.27 -14.96 20.54
N ARG A 265 -0.40 -14.02 19.56
CA ARG A 265 -1.35 -12.91 19.59
C ARG A 265 -1.79 -12.57 18.17
N ILE A 266 -3.07 -12.33 17.98
CA ILE A 266 -3.66 -11.84 16.74
C ILE A 266 -4.32 -10.51 17.04
N ASP A 267 -3.72 -9.43 16.56
CA ASP A 267 -4.30 -8.11 16.69
C ASP A 267 -5.44 -7.91 15.66
N GLY A 268 -6.52 -7.26 16.09
CA GLY A 268 -7.58 -6.83 15.21
C GLY A 268 -7.10 -5.79 14.21
N SER A 269 -7.77 -5.68 13.07
CA SER A 269 -7.48 -4.64 12.09
C SER A 269 -8.69 -4.34 11.23
N ALA A 270 -8.76 -3.13 10.70
CA ALA A 270 -9.84 -2.68 9.84
C ALA A 270 -9.28 -1.96 8.60
N SER A 271 -9.94 -2.12 7.45
CA SER A 271 -9.50 -1.56 6.17
C SER A 271 -9.41 -0.04 6.19
N PHE A 272 -10.32 0.64 6.88
CA PHE A 272 -10.35 2.11 6.95
C PHE A 272 -9.15 2.69 7.72
N VAL A 273 -8.53 1.93 8.64
CA VAL A 273 -7.30 2.33 9.32
C VAL A 273 -6.09 1.98 8.48
N THR A 274 -5.94 0.71 8.08
CA THR A 274 -4.79 0.29 7.26
C THR A 274 -4.74 1.02 5.92
N GLY A 275 -5.92 1.28 5.32
CA GLY A 275 -6.06 2.07 4.10
C GLY A 275 -5.61 3.52 4.31
N ALA A 276 -6.02 4.17 5.40
CA ALA A 276 -5.61 5.54 5.71
C ALA A 276 -4.08 5.65 5.90
N PHE A 277 -3.44 4.68 6.57
CA PHE A 277 -1.98 4.59 6.62
C PHE A 277 -1.37 4.50 5.21
N GLY A 278 -1.93 3.64 4.35
CA GLY A 278 -1.45 3.47 2.98
C GLY A 278 -1.61 4.73 2.13
N LEU A 279 -2.75 5.41 2.23
CA LEU A 279 -3.02 6.67 1.52
C LEU A 279 -2.10 7.80 2.02
N ALA A 280 -1.84 7.89 3.33
CA ALA A 280 -0.89 8.84 3.90
C ALA A 280 0.54 8.58 3.38
N ALA A 281 0.98 7.32 3.33
CA ALA A 281 2.28 6.96 2.76
C ALA A 281 2.38 7.34 1.28
N ALA A 282 1.36 7.05 0.48
CA ALA A 282 1.30 7.44 -0.93
C ALA A 282 1.37 8.96 -1.12
N SER A 283 0.68 9.73 -0.27
CA SER A 283 0.73 11.20 -0.30
C SER A 283 2.15 11.72 -0.10
N ILE A 284 2.93 11.14 0.81
CA ILE A 284 4.33 11.52 1.04
C ILE A 284 5.15 11.27 -0.21
N VAL A 285 5.03 10.11 -0.83
CA VAL A 285 5.73 9.76 -2.08
C VAL A 285 5.40 10.76 -3.18
N VAL A 286 4.11 10.97 -3.44
CA VAL A 286 3.64 11.88 -4.50
C VAL A 286 4.15 13.30 -4.27
N ARG A 287 4.00 13.85 -3.07
CA ARG A 287 4.48 15.20 -2.74
C ARG A 287 5.99 15.35 -2.91
N ARG A 288 6.77 14.34 -2.52
CA ARG A 288 8.23 14.36 -2.68
C ARG A 288 8.65 14.31 -4.14
N LEU A 289 8.04 13.42 -4.93
CA LEU A 289 8.38 13.26 -6.34
C LEU A 289 7.91 14.43 -7.20
N THR A 290 6.76 15.03 -6.86
CA THR A 290 6.21 16.17 -7.63
C THR A 290 6.76 17.52 -7.20
N GLY A 291 7.35 17.62 -6.01
CA GLY A 291 7.70 18.89 -5.39
C GLY A 291 6.48 19.69 -4.92
N ALA A 292 5.29 19.08 -4.87
CA ALA A 292 4.07 19.71 -4.34
C ALA A 292 4.18 19.93 -2.83
N ARG A 293 3.56 21.02 -2.34
CA ARG A 293 3.54 21.40 -0.92
C ARG A 293 2.63 20.51 -0.09
#